data_e981167884783e730f595618865270a2
#
_entry.id   e981167884783e730f595618865270a2
#
_cell.length_a   1.000
_cell.length_b   1.000
_cell.length_c   1.000
_cell.angle_alpha   90.00
_cell.angle_beta   90.00
_cell.angle_gamma   90.00
#
_symmetry.space_group_name_H-M   'P 1'
#
loop_
_entity.id
_entity.type
_entity.pdbx_description
1 polymer ?
#
loop_
_entity_poly.entity_id
_entity_poly.type
_entity_poly.pdbx_seq_one_letter_code
_entity_poly.pdbx_strand_id
1 'polypeptide(L)'
;METNLKLEKRILNISFVGSLIFLISEIVAAYITGSHAILADCVFDIADLIMIGPFMVLVPLLYKPVTEKRPYGFSQIESLFVIIKYMLLLVIDIIMIVENVQVIMEGGNHVNATFIAVFELAISLGCIIMYLTLRSINKKYSSPSIKAELYIWKLDSYSTFGVGVAFLISLLIKLTPFASVAPYADPVIAIALAIILIKEPLEMIIESLKGLVLFAPEKKIRDEISKDATQVLSKYGYYINFFDVIKTGRKYWVDIYIVMDTDTIKVSDLKKANAEITEILSEKYDSIFIELIPDVEKVRKENAEKMQARRQDKIDFVEEKERKAMEKKKAKKQI
;
A
#
# COMPACT_ATOMS: atom_id res chain seq x y z
N MET A 1 -9.44 11.52 19.02
CA MET A 1 -8.46 10.43 19.08
C MET A 1 -9.06 9.11 19.58
N GLU A 2 -9.72 9.07 20.74
CA GLU A 2 -10.35 7.84 21.30
C GLU A 2 -11.50 7.30 20.44
N THR A 3 -12.30 8.18 19.85
CA THR A 3 -13.41 7.82 18.95
C THR A 3 -12.90 7.14 17.67
N ASN A 4 -11.79 7.60 17.11
CA ASN A 4 -11.19 7.05 15.91
C ASN A 4 -10.60 5.66 16.15
N LEU A 5 -9.93 5.46 17.30
CA LEU A 5 -9.44 4.14 17.71
C LEU A 5 -10.58 3.11 17.88
N LYS A 6 -11.70 3.53 18.48
CA LYS A 6 -12.89 2.65 18.65
C LYS A 6 -13.50 2.27 17.30
N LEU A 7 -13.56 3.23 16.38
CA LEU A 7 -14.07 2.99 15.03
C LEU A 7 -13.15 2.04 14.24
N GLU A 8 -11.84 2.28 14.28
CA GLU A 8 -10.86 1.44 13.61
C GLU A 8 -10.91 0.00 14.13
N LYS A 9 -10.93 -0.20 15.44
CA LYS A 9 -11.11 -1.53 16.05
C LYS A 9 -12.41 -2.21 15.64
N ARG A 10 -13.51 -1.46 15.57
CA ARG A 10 -14.82 -1.99 15.14
C ARG A 10 -14.75 -2.48 13.69
N ILE A 11 -14.14 -1.71 12.79
CA ILE A 11 -14.00 -2.06 11.38
C ILE A 11 -13.13 -3.30 11.24
N LEU A 12 -11.97 -3.34 11.91
CA LEU A 12 -11.08 -4.51 11.91
C LEU A 12 -11.76 -5.77 12.46
N ASN A 13 -12.56 -5.65 13.54
CA ASN A 13 -13.30 -6.79 14.07
C ASN A 13 -14.35 -7.31 13.09
N ILE A 14 -15.09 -6.41 12.41
CA ILE A 14 -16.09 -6.80 11.40
C ILE A 14 -15.39 -7.47 10.23
N SER A 15 -14.28 -6.91 9.77
CA SER A 15 -13.46 -7.48 8.70
C SER A 15 -12.96 -8.87 9.08
N PHE A 16 -12.36 -9.02 10.27
CA PHE A 16 -11.86 -10.29 10.78
C PHE A 16 -12.95 -11.38 10.83
N VAL A 17 -14.12 -11.07 11.38
CA VAL A 17 -15.23 -12.02 11.44
C VAL A 17 -15.75 -12.35 10.04
N GLY A 18 -15.83 -11.35 9.15
CA GLY A 18 -16.17 -11.55 7.75
C GLY A 18 -15.20 -12.49 7.05
N SER A 19 -13.91 -12.18 7.06
CA SER A 19 -12.87 -13.01 6.45
C SER A 19 -12.87 -14.44 7.01
N LEU A 20 -13.10 -14.62 8.32
CA LEU A 20 -13.21 -15.96 8.91
C LEU A 20 -14.38 -16.76 8.34
N ILE A 21 -15.54 -16.14 8.14
CA ILE A 21 -16.72 -16.80 7.55
C ILE A 21 -16.47 -17.19 6.10
N PHE A 22 -15.88 -16.28 5.30
CA PHE A 22 -15.53 -16.55 3.92
C PHE A 22 -14.49 -17.65 3.80
N LEU A 23 -13.42 -17.58 4.56
CA LEU A 23 -12.38 -18.60 4.60
C LEU A 23 -12.94 -20.00 4.92
N ILE A 24 -13.82 -20.13 5.92
CA ILE A 24 -14.44 -21.43 6.24
C ILE A 24 -15.26 -21.94 5.04
N SER A 25 -16.02 -21.07 4.37
CA SER A 25 -16.81 -21.46 3.22
C SER A 25 -15.94 -21.89 2.03
N GLU A 26 -14.83 -21.20 1.80
CA GLU A 26 -13.86 -21.51 0.75
C GLU A 26 -13.11 -22.81 1.03
N ILE A 27 -12.65 -23.05 2.27
CA ILE A 27 -12.03 -24.33 2.66
C ILE A 27 -12.96 -25.49 2.36
N VAL A 28 -14.24 -25.37 2.71
CA VAL A 28 -15.24 -26.40 2.44
C VAL A 28 -15.44 -26.58 0.92
N ALA A 29 -15.53 -25.49 0.18
CA ALA A 29 -15.69 -25.53 -1.28
C ALA A 29 -14.45 -26.12 -1.98
N ALA A 30 -13.24 -25.72 -1.57
CA ALA A 30 -11.98 -26.26 -2.08
C ALA A 30 -11.89 -27.78 -1.85
N TYR A 31 -12.23 -28.24 -0.64
CA TYR A 31 -12.24 -29.67 -0.29
C TYR A 31 -13.25 -30.48 -1.13
N ILE A 32 -14.44 -29.94 -1.35
CA ILE A 32 -15.49 -30.63 -2.13
C ILE A 32 -15.16 -30.65 -3.62
N THR A 33 -14.58 -29.58 -4.15
CA THR A 33 -14.36 -29.40 -5.60
C THR A 33 -12.99 -29.87 -6.07
N GLY A 34 -11.99 -29.87 -5.19
CA GLY A 34 -10.58 -30.05 -5.55
C GLY A 34 -10.05 -28.93 -6.47
N SER A 35 -10.65 -27.73 -6.45
CA SER A 35 -10.26 -26.61 -7.30
C SER A 35 -9.01 -25.93 -6.76
N HIS A 36 -8.01 -25.79 -7.63
CA HIS A 36 -6.79 -25.04 -7.33
C HIS A 36 -7.04 -23.53 -7.28
N ALA A 37 -8.02 -23.02 -8.03
CA ALA A 37 -8.40 -21.61 -7.98
C ALA A 37 -9.00 -21.25 -6.62
N ILE A 38 -9.97 -22.02 -6.09
CA ILE A 38 -10.52 -21.81 -4.76
C ILE A 38 -9.46 -22.03 -3.67
N LEU A 39 -8.57 -23.01 -3.85
CA LEU A 39 -7.48 -23.24 -2.91
C LEU A 39 -6.52 -22.05 -2.86
N ALA A 40 -6.27 -21.38 -3.98
CA ALA A 40 -5.48 -20.14 -4.03
C ALA A 40 -6.12 -19.05 -3.17
N ASP A 41 -7.41 -18.78 -3.36
CA ASP A 41 -8.14 -17.79 -2.56
C ASP A 41 -8.10 -18.13 -1.07
N CYS A 42 -8.34 -19.42 -0.69
CA CYS A 42 -8.19 -19.86 0.72
C CYS A 42 -6.83 -19.53 1.32
N VAL A 43 -5.74 -19.75 0.58
CA VAL A 43 -4.38 -19.55 1.10
C VAL A 43 -4.10 -18.06 1.28
N PHE A 44 -4.60 -17.20 0.38
CA PHE A 44 -4.55 -15.75 0.53
C PHE A 44 -5.33 -15.30 1.76
N ASP A 45 -6.56 -15.77 1.93
CA ASP A 45 -7.42 -15.41 3.06
C ASP A 45 -6.85 -15.88 4.39
N ILE A 46 -6.25 -17.08 4.45
CA ILE A 46 -5.52 -17.55 5.63
C ILE A 46 -4.38 -16.60 5.98
N ALA A 47 -3.57 -16.21 5.00
CA ALA A 47 -2.43 -15.32 5.21
C ALA A 47 -2.89 -13.94 5.69
N ASP A 48 -3.97 -13.39 5.09
CA ASP A 48 -4.54 -12.13 5.52
C ASP A 48 -5.10 -12.21 6.95
N LEU A 49 -5.87 -13.24 7.25
CA LEU A 49 -6.47 -13.46 8.56
C LEU A 49 -5.42 -13.63 9.68
N ILE A 50 -4.35 -14.41 9.43
CA ILE A 50 -3.23 -14.55 10.38
C ILE A 50 -2.58 -13.19 10.67
N MET A 51 -2.57 -12.29 9.71
CA MET A 51 -1.94 -10.98 9.86
C MET A 51 -2.88 -9.92 10.48
N ILE A 52 -4.19 -10.04 10.32
CA ILE A 52 -5.16 -9.13 10.96
C ILE A 52 -5.06 -9.22 12.49
N GLY A 53 -4.92 -10.42 13.06
CA GLY A 53 -4.84 -10.62 14.51
C GLY A 53 -3.73 -9.80 15.18
N PRO A 54 -2.44 -9.99 14.86
CA PRO A 54 -1.35 -9.17 15.37
C PRO A 54 -1.51 -7.68 15.05
N PHE A 55 -2.09 -7.32 13.90
CA PHE A 55 -2.35 -5.93 13.54
C PHE A 55 -3.36 -5.26 14.48
N MET A 56 -4.40 -5.98 14.90
CA MET A 56 -5.35 -5.49 15.92
C MET A 56 -4.68 -5.17 17.26
N VAL A 57 -3.63 -5.93 17.63
CA VAL A 57 -2.81 -5.64 18.82
C VAL A 57 -1.88 -4.45 18.59
N LEU A 58 -1.37 -4.29 17.39
CA LEU A 58 -0.48 -3.19 17.01
C LEU A 58 -1.21 -1.84 16.98
N VAL A 59 -2.45 -1.79 16.45
CA VAL A 59 -3.22 -0.55 16.29
C VAL A 59 -3.25 0.32 17.56
N PRO A 60 -3.56 -0.17 18.77
CA PRO A 60 -3.50 0.65 19.99
C PRO A 60 -2.12 1.23 20.30
N LEU A 61 -1.03 0.54 19.89
CA LEU A 61 0.33 1.04 20.08
C LEU A 61 0.64 2.20 19.15
N LEU A 62 0.07 2.21 17.94
CA LEU A 62 0.27 3.31 16.97
C LEU A 62 -0.33 4.63 17.45
N TYR A 63 -1.35 4.58 18.33
CA TYR A 63 -1.97 5.77 18.94
C TYR A 63 -1.24 6.26 20.19
N LYS A 64 -0.22 5.55 20.71
CA LYS A 64 0.57 6.04 21.83
C LYS A 64 1.38 7.27 21.43
N PRO A 65 1.51 8.25 22.35
CA PRO A 65 2.32 9.43 22.10
C PRO A 65 3.79 9.06 21.89
N VAL A 66 4.49 9.91 21.16
CA VAL A 66 5.94 9.84 21.02
C VAL A 66 6.61 10.11 22.36
N THR A 67 7.76 9.50 22.61
CA THR A 67 8.54 9.64 23.83
C THR A 67 10.01 9.83 23.48
N GLU A 68 10.82 10.33 24.41
CA GLU A 68 12.28 10.47 24.22
C GLU A 68 12.95 9.14 23.78
N LYS A 69 12.48 8.01 24.31
CA LYS A 69 12.99 6.67 23.92
C LYS A 69 12.50 6.22 22.54
N ARG A 70 11.44 6.83 22.03
CA ARG A 70 10.80 6.48 20.75
C ARG A 70 10.31 7.73 20.05
N PRO A 71 11.23 8.49 19.45
CA PRO A 71 10.93 9.79 18.85
C PRO A 71 9.94 9.68 17.67
N TYR A 72 9.93 8.56 16.95
CA TYR A 72 8.95 8.27 15.89
C TYR A 72 7.78 7.39 16.35
N GLY A 73 7.67 7.11 17.66
CA GLY A 73 6.64 6.23 18.22
C GLY A 73 6.79 4.78 17.76
N PHE A 74 5.68 4.16 17.34
CA PHE A 74 5.62 2.78 16.85
C PHE A 74 5.43 2.67 15.33
N SER A 75 5.51 3.77 14.61
CA SER A 75 5.17 3.82 13.18
C SER A 75 6.10 2.96 12.30
N GLN A 76 7.37 2.81 12.69
CA GLN A 76 8.31 1.93 11.99
C GLN A 76 7.96 0.45 12.16
N ILE A 77 7.36 0.06 13.30
CA ILE A 77 6.89 -1.31 13.53
C ILE A 77 5.73 -1.62 12.61
N GLU A 78 4.85 -0.65 12.32
CA GLU A 78 3.79 -0.80 11.32
C GLU A 78 4.37 -1.13 9.95
N SER A 79 5.37 -0.39 9.49
CA SER A 79 6.06 -0.64 8.21
C SER A 79 6.73 -2.01 8.16
N LEU A 80 7.42 -2.41 9.23
CA LEU A 80 8.05 -3.72 9.33
C LEU A 80 7.01 -4.85 9.25
N PHE A 81 5.90 -4.69 9.95
CA PHE A 81 4.80 -5.65 9.95
C PHE A 81 4.19 -5.82 8.55
N VAL A 82 3.96 -4.71 7.84
CA VAL A 82 3.47 -4.71 6.46
C VAL A 82 4.45 -5.44 5.54
N ILE A 83 5.76 -5.22 5.67
CA ILE A 83 6.76 -5.94 4.88
C ILE A 83 6.67 -7.45 5.11
N ILE A 84 6.61 -7.90 6.36
CA ILE A 84 6.51 -9.33 6.69
C ILE A 84 5.25 -9.94 6.08
N LYS A 85 4.09 -9.27 6.21
CA LYS A 85 2.82 -9.69 5.62
C LYS A 85 2.96 -9.90 4.11
N TYR A 86 3.37 -8.87 3.40
CA TYR A 86 3.40 -8.93 1.93
C TYR A 86 4.54 -9.79 1.38
N MET A 87 5.63 -9.98 2.13
CA MET A 87 6.64 -11.00 1.77
C MET A 87 6.09 -12.42 1.88
N LEU A 88 5.28 -12.70 2.91
CA LEU A 88 4.62 -13.99 3.04
C LEU A 88 3.66 -14.23 1.86
N LEU A 89 2.83 -13.25 1.51
CA LEU A 89 1.93 -13.33 0.36
C LEU A 89 2.69 -13.57 -0.95
N LEU A 90 3.80 -12.88 -1.18
CA LEU A 90 4.67 -13.09 -2.36
C LEU A 90 5.21 -14.51 -2.47
N VAL A 91 5.65 -15.09 -1.34
CA VAL A 91 6.12 -16.48 -1.31
C VAL A 91 4.99 -17.44 -1.66
N ILE A 92 3.80 -17.21 -1.12
CA ILE A 92 2.60 -17.99 -1.41
C ILE A 92 2.25 -17.92 -2.90
N ASP A 93 2.23 -16.74 -3.50
CA ASP A 93 1.99 -16.53 -4.93
C ASP A 93 2.93 -17.35 -5.80
N ILE A 94 4.23 -17.31 -5.48
CA ILE A 94 5.25 -18.06 -6.24
C ILE A 94 4.99 -19.58 -6.13
N ILE A 95 4.70 -20.07 -4.93
CA ILE A 95 4.39 -21.49 -4.71
C ILE A 95 3.16 -21.89 -5.53
N MET A 96 2.09 -21.08 -5.49
CA MET A 96 0.86 -21.33 -6.24
C MET A 96 1.10 -21.41 -7.75
N ILE A 97 1.94 -20.53 -8.31
CA ILE A 97 2.31 -20.58 -9.72
C ILE A 97 3.04 -21.89 -10.05
N VAL A 98 4.04 -22.27 -9.23
CA VAL A 98 4.82 -23.49 -9.45
C VAL A 98 3.94 -24.75 -9.40
N GLU A 99 3.08 -24.86 -8.39
CA GLU A 99 2.17 -26.00 -8.23
C GLU A 99 1.19 -26.11 -9.41
N ASN A 100 0.60 -24.99 -9.82
CA ASN A 100 -0.35 -24.99 -10.94
C ASN A 100 0.30 -25.28 -12.30
N VAL A 101 1.59 -24.89 -12.49
CA VAL A 101 2.37 -25.33 -13.66
C VAL A 101 2.55 -26.86 -13.65
N GLN A 102 2.83 -27.47 -12.49
CA GLN A 102 2.91 -28.94 -12.39
C GLN A 102 1.59 -29.61 -12.73
N VAL A 103 0.45 -29.11 -12.22
CA VAL A 103 -0.89 -29.61 -12.55
C VAL A 103 -1.14 -29.56 -14.07
N ILE A 104 -0.73 -28.48 -14.76
CA ILE A 104 -0.84 -28.40 -16.22
C ILE A 104 0.01 -29.49 -16.90
N MET A 105 1.23 -29.74 -16.43
CA MET A 105 2.11 -30.77 -16.97
C MET A 105 1.57 -32.19 -16.75
N GLU A 106 0.79 -32.42 -15.71
CA GLU A 106 0.14 -33.69 -15.36
C GLU A 106 -1.19 -33.93 -16.10
N GLY A 107 -1.64 -32.98 -16.93
CA GLY A 107 -2.85 -33.14 -17.75
C GLY A 107 -4.04 -32.29 -17.31
N GLY A 108 -3.84 -31.37 -16.39
CA GLY A 108 -4.87 -30.44 -15.90
C GLY A 108 -5.69 -30.99 -14.73
N ASN A 109 -6.72 -30.25 -14.33
CA ASN A 109 -7.60 -30.60 -13.22
C ASN A 109 -9.07 -30.79 -13.67
N HIS A 110 -9.70 -31.85 -13.22
CA HIS A 110 -11.11 -32.13 -13.53
C HIS A 110 -12.02 -31.69 -12.41
N VAL A 111 -12.54 -30.47 -12.51
CA VAL A 111 -13.38 -29.83 -11.49
C VAL A 111 -14.82 -29.63 -11.96
N ASN A 112 -15.73 -29.48 -11.00
CA ASN A 112 -17.11 -29.09 -11.28
C ASN A 112 -17.20 -27.58 -11.51
N ALA A 113 -16.92 -27.15 -12.75
CA ALA A 113 -16.91 -25.76 -13.14
C ALA A 113 -18.22 -25.00 -12.84
N THR A 114 -19.36 -25.68 -12.87
CA THR A 114 -20.67 -25.07 -12.56
C THR A 114 -20.74 -24.69 -11.09
N PHE A 115 -20.36 -25.61 -10.19
CA PHE A 115 -20.37 -25.32 -8.76
C PHE A 115 -19.39 -24.20 -8.42
N ILE A 116 -18.18 -24.24 -8.98
CA ILE A 116 -17.16 -23.20 -8.74
C ILE A 116 -17.66 -21.84 -9.23
N ALA A 117 -18.20 -21.75 -10.46
CA ALA A 117 -18.71 -20.49 -10.99
C ALA A 117 -19.81 -19.87 -10.10
N VAL A 118 -20.77 -20.68 -9.65
CA VAL A 118 -21.87 -20.21 -8.79
C VAL A 118 -21.33 -19.81 -7.42
N PHE A 119 -20.41 -20.59 -6.85
CA PHE A 119 -19.79 -20.33 -5.55
C PHE A 119 -19.02 -19.00 -5.58
N GLU A 120 -18.11 -18.83 -6.54
CA GLU A 120 -17.29 -17.61 -6.68
C GLU A 120 -18.14 -16.35 -6.91
N LEU A 121 -19.18 -16.45 -7.72
CA LEU A 121 -20.10 -15.33 -7.90
C LEU A 121 -20.88 -14.98 -6.62
N ALA A 122 -21.22 -15.99 -5.81
CA ALA A 122 -21.88 -15.77 -4.52
C ALA A 122 -20.90 -15.14 -3.50
N ILE A 123 -19.64 -15.61 -3.44
CA ILE A 123 -18.57 -15.01 -2.62
C ILE A 123 -18.33 -13.57 -3.05
N SER A 124 -18.17 -13.31 -4.36
CA SER A 124 -17.99 -11.95 -4.89
C SER A 124 -19.11 -11.00 -4.43
N LEU A 125 -20.36 -11.43 -4.49
CA LEU A 125 -21.49 -10.63 -3.98
C LEU A 125 -21.36 -10.37 -2.47
N GLY A 126 -20.94 -11.36 -1.70
CA GLY A 126 -20.66 -11.21 -0.28
C GLY A 126 -19.53 -10.21 0.00
N CYS A 127 -18.43 -10.27 -0.74
CA CYS A 127 -17.31 -9.30 -0.65
C CYS A 127 -17.77 -7.86 -0.98
N ILE A 128 -18.63 -7.69 -1.99
CA ILE A 128 -19.23 -6.38 -2.32
C ILE A 128 -20.06 -5.86 -1.14
N ILE A 129 -20.88 -6.72 -0.52
CA ILE A 129 -21.70 -6.35 0.64
C ILE A 129 -20.80 -5.94 1.81
N MET A 130 -19.73 -6.68 2.09
CA MET A 130 -18.75 -6.34 3.12
C MET A 130 -18.07 -4.99 2.82
N TYR A 131 -17.57 -4.79 1.61
CA TYR A 131 -16.98 -3.52 1.18
C TYR A 131 -17.95 -2.34 1.39
N LEU A 132 -19.19 -2.46 0.95
CA LEU A 132 -20.20 -1.40 1.10
C LEU A 132 -20.54 -1.15 2.58
N THR A 133 -20.60 -2.19 3.40
CA THR A 133 -20.84 -2.10 4.84
C THR A 133 -19.72 -1.34 5.54
N LEU A 134 -18.47 -1.74 5.32
CA LEU A 134 -17.30 -1.09 5.91
C LEU A 134 -17.16 0.36 5.43
N ARG A 135 -17.40 0.61 4.13
CA ARG A 135 -17.41 1.96 3.55
C ARG A 135 -18.49 2.85 4.16
N SER A 136 -19.68 2.30 4.43
CA SER A 136 -20.76 3.04 5.08
C SER A 136 -20.42 3.43 6.52
N ILE A 137 -19.77 2.57 7.27
CA ILE A 137 -19.33 2.84 8.63
C ILE A 137 -18.22 3.92 8.64
N ASN A 138 -17.38 3.96 7.61
CA ASN A 138 -16.22 4.85 7.52
C ASN A 138 -16.48 6.22 6.86
N LYS A 139 -17.68 6.71 6.79
CA LYS A 139 -18.02 7.96 6.06
C LYS A 139 -17.29 9.21 6.54
N LYS A 140 -16.83 9.27 7.78
CA LYS A 140 -16.24 10.48 8.42
C LYS A 140 -14.76 10.38 8.76
N TYR A 141 -14.18 9.19 8.76
CA TYR A 141 -12.81 8.98 9.18
C TYR A 141 -12.12 7.96 8.27
N SER A 142 -10.90 8.24 7.86
CA SER A 142 -10.15 7.40 6.96
C SER A 142 -8.72 7.22 7.44
N SER A 143 -8.49 6.21 8.29
CA SER A 143 -7.12 5.78 8.61
C SER A 143 -6.51 4.94 7.48
N PRO A 144 -5.17 4.86 7.36
CA PRO A 144 -4.50 3.96 6.43
C PRO A 144 -4.94 2.50 6.57
N SER A 145 -5.13 2.03 7.81
CA SER A 145 -5.62 0.68 8.09
C SER A 145 -7.01 0.42 7.51
N ILE A 146 -7.93 1.36 7.69
CA ILE A 146 -9.30 1.24 7.16
C ILE A 146 -9.28 1.30 5.63
N LYS A 147 -8.43 2.15 5.04
CA LYS A 147 -8.25 2.21 3.58
C LYS A 147 -7.73 0.88 3.04
N ALA A 148 -6.77 0.27 3.73
CA ALA A 148 -6.23 -1.03 3.37
C ALA A 148 -7.32 -2.12 3.42
N GLU A 149 -8.11 -2.20 4.50
CA GLU A 149 -9.21 -3.16 4.61
C GLU A 149 -10.27 -2.98 3.52
N LEU A 150 -10.68 -1.73 3.27
CA LEU A 150 -11.61 -1.44 2.17
C LEU A 150 -11.06 -1.82 0.80
N TYR A 151 -9.75 -1.64 0.61
CA TYR A 151 -9.09 -2.02 -0.63
C TYR A 151 -9.05 -3.54 -0.80
N ILE A 152 -8.71 -4.29 0.24
CA ILE A 152 -8.69 -5.75 0.24
C ILE A 152 -10.08 -6.28 -0.14
N TRP A 153 -11.14 -5.92 0.57
CA TRP A 153 -12.50 -6.36 0.24
C TRP A 153 -12.95 -6.00 -1.17
N LYS A 154 -12.50 -4.85 -1.68
CA LYS A 154 -12.77 -4.45 -3.06
C LYS A 154 -11.99 -5.33 -4.05
N LEU A 155 -10.73 -5.63 -3.76
CA LEU A 155 -9.89 -6.48 -4.60
C LEU A 155 -10.44 -7.90 -4.65
N ASP A 156 -10.78 -8.47 -3.49
CA ASP A 156 -11.38 -9.81 -3.38
C ASP A 156 -12.68 -9.91 -4.20
N SER A 157 -13.52 -8.86 -4.14
CA SER A 157 -14.76 -8.83 -4.93
C SER A 157 -14.50 -8.89 -6.44
N TYR A 158 -13.44 -8.25 -6.94
CA TYR A 158 -13.06 -8.29 -8.36
C TYR A 158 -12.38 -9.61 -8.75
N SER A 159 -11.52 -10.11 -7.87
CA SER A 159 -10.82 -11.39 -8.07
C SER A 159 -11.81 -12.54 -8.18
N THR A 160 -12.64 -12.74 -7.17
CA THR A 160 -13.65 -13.80 -7.12
C THR A 160 -14.69 -13.67 -8.23
N PHE A 161 -15.10 -12.44 -8.60
CA PHE A 161 -15.94 -12.21 -9.77
C PHE A 161 -15.27 -12.67 -11.05
N GLY A 162 -13.98 -12.32 -11.23
CA GLY A 162 -13.19 -12.73 -12.40
C GLY A 162 -13.08 -14.24 -12.53
N VAL A 163 -12.82 -14.94 -11.40
CA VAL A 163 -12.79 -16.40 -11.33
C VAL A 163 -14.14 -16.99 -11.72
N GLY A 164 -15.22 -16.51 -11.12
CA GLY A 164 -16.58 -16.99 -11.43
C GLY A 164 -16.92 -16.86 -12.91
N VAL A 165 -16.61 -15.71 -13.53
CA VAL A 165 -16.81 -15.48 -14.98
C VAL A 165 -15.92 -16.40 -15.80
N ALA A 166 -14.65 -16.62 -15.43
CA ALA A 166 -13.73 -17.48 -16.15
C ALA A 166 -14.22 -18.95 -16.14
N PHE A 167 -14.77 -19.42 -15.02
CA PHE A 167 -15.39 -20.74 -14.96
C PHE A 167 -16.69 -20.83 -15.76
N LEU A 168 -17.50 -19.77 -15.85
CA LEU A 168 -18.65 -19.73 -16.78
C LEU A 168 -18.19 -19.85 -18.24
N ILE A 169 -17.11 -19.18 -18.62
CA ILE A 169 -16.51 -19.29 -19.94
C ILE A 169 -16.02 -20.75 -20.19
N SER A 170 -15.37 -21.35 -19.18
CA SER A 170 -14.94 -22.77 -19.26
C SER A 170 -16.10 -23.73 -19.52
N LEU A 171 -17.29 -23.47 -18.95
CA LEU A 171 -18.49 -24.25 -19.23
C LEU A 171 -18.93 -24.14 -20.71
N LEU A 172 -18.85 -22.95 -21.28
CA LEU A 172 -19.15 -22.75 -22.71
C LEU A 172 -18.14 -23.47 -23.60
N ILE A 173 -16.85 -23.50 -23.23
CA ILE A 173 -15.81 -24.23 -23.96
C ILE A 173 -16.10 -25.74 -24.00
N LYS A 174 -16.65 -26.32 -22.92
CA LYS A 174 -17.05 -27.76 -22.90
C LYS A 174 -18.11 -28.11 -23.93
N LEU A 175 -18.89 -27.17 -24.41
CA LEU A 175 -19.91 -27.34 -25.45
C LEU A 175 -19.34 -27.19 -26.88
N THR A 176 -18.05 -26.92 -27.02
CA THR A 176 -17.35 -26.71 -28.28
C THR A 176 -16.45 -27.92 -28.62
N PRO A 177 -15.93 -28.03 -29.86
CA PRO A 177 -14.90 -29.00 -30.21
C PRO A 177 -13.61 -28.94 -29.37
N PHE A 178 -13.43 -27.85 -28.62
CA PHE A 178 -12.27 -27.61 -27.73
C PHE A 178 -12.47 -28.14 -26.30
N ALA A 179 -13.42 -29.01 -26.05
CA ALA A 179 -13.70 -29.59 -24.72
C ALA A 179 -12.47 -30.23 -24.04
N SER A 180 -11.49 -30.70 -24.82
CA SER A 180 -10.22 -31.25 -24.32
C SER A 180 -9.34 -30.25 -23.56
N VAL A 181 -9.57 -28.95 -23.73
CA VAL A 181 -8.83 -27.89 -23.03
C VAL A 181 -9.45 -27.57 -21.66
N ALA A 182 -10.68 -28.01 -21.40
CA ALA A 182 -11.41 -27.70 -20.17
C ALA A 182 -10.67 -28.06 -18.85
N PRO A 183 -9.92 -29.19 -18.74
CA PRO A 183 -9.15 -29.51 -17.53
C PRO A 183 -8.05 -28.52 -17.18
N TYR A 184 -7.58 -27.76 -18.16
CA TYR A 184 -6.53 -26.74 -17.94
C TYR A 184 -7.09 -25.39 -17.48
N ALA A 185 -8.42 -25.19 -17.51
CA ALA A 185 -9.02 -23.91 -17.13
C ALA A 185 -8.74 -23.52 -15.68
N ASP A 186 -8.92 -24.45 -14.74
CA ASP A 186 -8.68 -24.22 -13.31
C ASP A 186 -7.24 -23.77 -13.00
N PRO A 187 -6.19 -24.56 -13.36
CA PRO A 187 -4.82 -24.13 -13.07
C PRO A 187 -4.37 -22.88 -13.85
N VAL A 188 -4.89 -22.65 -15.05
CA VAL A 188 -4.60 -21.42 -15.82
C VAL A 188 -5.21 -20.20 -15.16
N ILE A 189 -6.44 -20.30 -14.65
CA ILE A 189 -7.11 -19.22 -13.90
C ILE A 189 -6.33 -18.94 -12.61
N ALA A 190 -5.93 -19.97 -11.87
CA ALA A 190 -5.15 -19.83 -10.65
C ALA A 190 -3.79 -19.12 -10.90
N ILE A 191 -3.07 -19.50 -11.97
CA ILE A 191 -1.81 -18.82 -12.36
C ILE A 191 -2.08 -17.36 -12.76
N ALA A 192 -3.13 -17.11 -13.54
CA ALA A 192 -3.46 -15.75 -13.96
C ALA A 192 -3.78 -14.83 -12.77
N LEU A 193 -4.52 -15.35 -11.78
CA LEU A 193 -4.78 -14.65 -10.52
C LEU A 193 -3.51 -14.36 -9.76
N ALA A 194 -2.67 -15.38 -9.51
CA ALA A 194 -1.42 -15.19 -8.79
C ALA A 194 -0.54 -14.12 -9.46
N ILE A 195 -0.42 -14.11 -10.80
CA ILE A 195 0.34 -13.10 -11.53
C ILE A 195 -0.25 -11.68 -11.35
N ILE A 196 -1.57 -11.55 -11.35
CA ILE A 196 -2.25 -10.27 -11.14
C ILE A 196 -2.03 -9.76 -9.71
N LEU A 197 -2.11 -10.67 -8.74
CA LEU A 197 -1.99 -10.36 -7.32
C LEU A 197 -0.56 -10.04 -6.86
N ILE A 198 0.49 -10.47 -7.57
CA ILE A 198 1.92 -10.15 -7.26
C ILE A 198 2.19 -8.64 -7.20
N LYS A 199 1.48 -7.85 -7.98
CA LYS A 199 1.75 -6.41 -8.10
C LYS A 199 1.60 -5.68 -6.77
N GLU A 200 0.54 -5.94 -6.02
CA GLU A 200 0.24 -5.26 -4.76
C GLU A 200 1.28 -5.55 -3.68
N PRO A 201 1.63 -6.82 -3.37
CA PRO A 201 2.72 -7.12 -2.44
C PRO A 201 4.02 -6.39 -2.76
N LEU A 202 4.42 -6.34 -4.03
CA LEU A 202 5.64 -5.63 -4.43
C LEU A 202 5.55 -4.12 -4.15
N GLU A 203 4.45 -3.47 -4.50
CA GLU A 203 4.24 -2.05 -4.26
C GLU A 203 4.25 -1.73 -2.76
N MET A 204 3.56 -2.54 -1.95
CA MET A 204 3.47 -2.36 -0.50
C MET A 204 4.79 -2.60 0.22
N ILE A 205 5.58 -3.60 -0.21
CA ILE A 205 6.93 -3.82 0.31
C ILE A 205 7.82 -2.61 0.01
N ILE A 206 7.82 -2.13 -1.24
CA ILE A 206 8.65 -0.98 -1.64
C ILE A 206 8.25 0.28 -0.87
N GLU A 207 6.95 0.56 -0.71
CA GLU A 207 6.47 1.72 0.04
C GLU A 207 6.85 1.61 1.52
N SER A 208 6.67 0.44 2.12
CA SER A 208 7.00 0.20 3.53
C SER A 208 8.51 0.26 3.79
N LEU A 209 9.35 -0.23 2.86
CA LEU A 209 10.81 -0.08 2.92
C LEU A 209 11.21 1.40 2.86
N LYS A 210 10.61 2.19 1.97
CA LYS A 210 10.84 3.65 1.93
C LYS A 210 10.52 4.30 3.27
N GLY A 211 9.43 3.90 3.91
CA GLY A 211 9.05 4.39 5.25
C GLY A 211 10.03 3.99 6.35
N LEU A 212 10.58 2.76 6.30
CA LEU A 212 11.60 2.30 7.26
C LEU A 212 12.91 3.06 7.17
N VAL A 213 13.38 3.33 5.94
CA VAL A 213 14.64 4.05 5.70
C VAL A 213 14.45 5.56 5.63
N LEU A 214 13.31 6.06 6.08
CA LEU A 214 12.99 7.48 6.19
C LEU A 214 13.09 8.25 4.87
N PHE A 215 12.72 7.64 3.75
CA PHE A 215 12.66 8.32 2.47
C PHE A 215 11.56 9.39 2.48
N ALA A 216 11.83 10.49 1.79
CA ALA A 216 10.82 11.52 1.56
C ALA A 216 9.63 10.95 0.76
N PRO A 217 8.39 11.36 1.07
CA PRO A 217 7.21 10.98 0.31
C PRO A 217 7.25 11.53 -1.12
N GLU A 218 6.25 11.15 -1.93
CA GLU A 218 6.14 11.60 -3.31
C GLU A 218 6.21 13.12 -3.45
N LYS A 219 6.77 13.58 -4.58
CA LYS A 219 6.94 15.01 -4.86
C LYS A 219 5.62 15.79 -4.73
N LYS A 220 4.50 15.22 -5.18
CA LYS A 220 3.18 15.84 -5.10
C LYS A 220 2.79 16.20 -3.65
N ILE A 221 3.02 15.28 -2.71
CA ILE A 221 2.73 15.49 -1.27
C ILE A 221 3.63 16.59 -0.71
N ARG A 222 4.92 16.55 -1.04
CA ARG A 222 5.88 17.56 -0.59
C ARG A 222 5.55 18.96 -1.12
N ASP A 223 5.20 19.05 -2.40
CA ASP A 223 4.84 20.32 -3.05
C ASP A 223 3.54 20.90 -2.43
N GLU A 224 2.57 20.05 -2.07
CA GLU A 224 1.34 20.47 -1.42
C GLU A 224 1.61 20.99 0.00
N ILE A 225 2.36 20.24 0.81
CA ILE A 225 2.74 20.68 2.17
C ILE A 225 3.53 22.00 2.12
N SER A 226 4.51 22.10 1.20
CA SER A 226 5.30 23.30 1.03
C SER A 226 4.44 24.52 0.64
N LYS A 227 3.48 24.32 -0.25
CA LYS A 227 2.57 25.40 -0.70
C LYS A 227 1.72 25.92 0.46
N ASP A 228 1.08 25.01 1.20
CA ASP A 228 0.21 25.39 2.32
C ASP A 228 1.02 26.07 3.43
N ALA A 229 2.18 25.52 3.77
CA ALA A 229 3.08 26.13 4.77
C ALA A 229 3.57 27.50 4.34
N THR A 230 3.97 27.69 3.08
CA THR A 230 4.42 28.99 2.56
C THR A 230 3.32 30.03 2.64
N GLN A 231 2.08 29.68 2.34
CA GLN A 231 0.94 30.59 2.41
C GLN A 231 0.70 31.12 3.83
N VAL A 232 0.88 30.26 4.84
CA VAL A 232 0.73 30.68 6.25
C VAL A 232 1.92 31.47 6.72
N LEU A 233 3.14 30.98 6.48
CA LEU A 233 4.38 31.61 6.96
C LEU A 233 4.57 33.03 6.43
N SER A 234 4.17 33.27 5.17
CA SER A 234 4.25 34.61 4.57
C SER A 234 3.44 35.68 5.32
N LYS A 235 2.34 35.30 6.00
CA LYS A 235 1.53 36.22 6.83
C LYS A 235 2.31 36.77 8.05
N TYR A 236 3.30 36.01 8.50
CA TYR A 236 4.13 36.31 9.66
C TYR A 236 5.53 36.87 9.31
N GLY A 237 5.80 37.06 8.00
CA GLY A 237 7.11 37.49 7.52
C GLY A 237 8.18 36.41 7.60
N TYR A 238 7.79 35.16 7.59
CA TYR A 238 8.68 34.00 7.56
C TYR A 238 8.74 33.38 6.17
N TYR A 239 9.94 32.96 5.76
CA TYR A 239 10.20 32.32 4.48
C TYR A 239 10.80 30.93 4.68
N ILE A 240 10.42 29.97 3.85
CA ILE A 240 10.98 28.63 3.88
C ILE A 240 12.33 28.66 3.16
N ASN A 241 13.41 28.38 3.87
CA ASN A 241 14.72 28.16 3.28
C ASN A 241 14.92 26.70 2.84
N PHE A 242 14.52 25.78 3.73
CA PHE A 242 14.58 24.35 3.50
C PHE A 242 13.44 23.67 4.23
N PHE A 243 12.97 22.52 3.73
CA PHE A 243 12.03 21.70 4.47
C PHE A 243 12.26 20.23 4.18
N ASP A 244 12.11 19.43 5.23
CA ASP A 244 12.15 17.99 5.18
C ASP A 244 10.77 17.42 5.45
N VAL A 245 10.38 16.41 4.69
CA VAL A 245 9.19 15.62 4.96
C VAL A 245 9.57 14.15 4.97
N ILE A 246 9.32 13.50 6.10
CA ILE A 246 9.55 12.07 6.28
C ILE A 246 8.21 11.40 6.52
N LYS A 247 7.96 10.26 5.86
CA LYS A 247 6.79 9.42 6.10
C LYS A 247 7.23 8.15 6.84
N THR A 248 6.66 7.91 8.02
CA THR A 248 6.87 6.68 8.79
C THR A 248 5.51 6.02 9.06
N GLY A 249 5.21 4.90 8.40
CA GLY A 249 3.88 4.29 8.45
C GLY A 249 2.79 5.32 8.10
N ARG A 250 1.90 5.59 9.05
CA ARG A 250 0.79 6.56 8.89
C ARG A 250 1.14 8.01 9.23
N LYS A 251 2.35 8.28 9.75
CA LYS A 251 2.75 9.60 10.27
C LYS A 251 3.63 10.34 9.29
N TYR A 252 3.39 11.65 9.19
CA TYR A 252 4.24 12.59 8.48
C TYR A 252 4.98 13.46 9.50
N TRP A 253 6.27 13.59 9.32
CA TRP A 253 7.17 14.48 10.10
C TRP A 253 7.65 15.55 9.15
N VAL A 254 7.36 16.79 9.49
CA VAL A 254 7.62 17.95 8.63
C VAL A 254 8.45 18.95 9.41
N ASP A 255 9.72 19.06 9.05
CA ASP A 255 10.64 20.05 9.62
C ASP A 255 10.79 21.20 8.62
N ILE A 256 10.32 22.37 9.00
CA ILE A 256 10.34 23.57 8.17
C ILE A 256 11.37 24.52 8.73
N TYR A 257 12.42 24.75 7.98
CA TYR A 257 13.49 25.68 8.34
C TYR A 257 13.16 27.06 7.77
N ILE A 258 12.95 28.00 8.68
CA ILE A 258 12.49 29.34 8.36
C ILE A 258 13.60 30.37 8.50
N VAL A 259 13.61 31.32 7.56
CA VAL A 259 14.41 32.55 7.61
C VAL A 259 13.46 33.75 7.67
N MET A 260 13.98 34.87 8.17
CA MET A 260 13.24 36.10 8.33
C MET A 260 14.15 37.31 8.05
N ASP A 261 13.53 38.45 7.75
CA ASP A 261 14.25 39.67 7.44
C ASP A 261 14.85 40.35 8.72
N THR A 262 14.41 39.94 9.90
CA THR A 262 14.86 40.49 11.19
C THR A 262 15.62 39.45 12.00
N ASP A 263 16.58 39.88 12.81
CA ASP A 263 17.38 39.02 13.70
C ASP A 263 16.65 38.64 15.01
N THR A 264 15.34 38.92 15.09
CA THR A 264 14.53 38.65 16.28
C THR A 264 13.27 37.88 15.92
N ILE A 265 13.01 36.78 16.66
CA ILE A 265 11.81 35.94 16.50
C ILE A 265 10.85 36.22 17.65
N LYS A 266 9.58 36.47 17.31
CA LYS A 266 8.49 36.46 18.27
C LYS A 266 7.96 35.04 18.43
N VAL A 267 8.22 34.43 19.57
CA VAL A 267 7.74 33.05 19.88
C VAL A 267 6.22 32.94 19.78
N SER A 268 5.49 34.04 20.08
CA SER A 268 4.02 34.06 19.92
C SER A 268 3.56 33.87 18.48
N ASP A 269 4.28 34.48 17.53
CA ASP A 269 3.93 34.42 16.10
C ASP A 269 4.34 33.08 15.52
N LEU A 270 5.44 32.48 15.97
CA LEU A 270 5.84 31.12 15.65
C LEU A 270 4.80 30.10 16.11
N LYS A 271 4.28 30.23 17.34
CA LYS A 271 3.22 29.34 17.85
C LYS A 271 1.94 29.45 17.05
N LYS A 272 1.53 30.65 16.64
CA LYS A 272 0.34 30.87 15.82
C LYS A 272 0.51 30.27 14.42
N ALA A 273 1.65 30.53 13.78
CA ALA A 273 1.96 29.97 12.46
C ALA A 273 1.97 28.43 12.48
N ASN A 274 2.62 27.83 13.48
CA ASN A 274 2.63 26.37 13.64
C ASN A 274 1.21 25.80 13.85
N ALA A 275 0.39 26.45 14.69
CA ALA A 275 -0.98 26.01 14.93
C ALA A 275 -1.83 26.09 13.66
N GLU A 276 -1.74 27.20 12.89
CA GLU A 276 -2.48 27.39 11.64
C GLU A 276 -2.06 26.38 10.56
N ILE A 277 -0.75 26.13 10.41
CA ILE A 277 -0.24 25.10 9.47
C ILE A 277 -0.73 23.70 9.88
N THR A 278 -0.64 23.41 11.18
CA THR A 278 -1.08 22.12 11.72
C THR A 278 -2.57 21.90 11.51
N GLU A 279 -3.41 22.93 11.69
CA GLU A 279 -4.85 22.85 11.43
C GLU A 279 -5.14 22.51 9.96
N ILE A 280 -4.57 23.29 9.02
CA ILE A 280 -4.78 23.10 7.57
C ILE A 280 -4.31 21.69 7.12
N LEU A 281 -3.14 21.27 7.56
CA LEU A 281 -2.58 20.01 7.13
C LEU A 281 -3.23 18.80 7.84
N SER A 282 -3.75 18.96 9.06
CA SER A 282 -4.49 17.91 9.77
C SER A 282 -5.84 17.58 9.13
N GLU A 283 -6.41 18.47 8.33
CA GLU A 283 -7.59 18.17 7.51
C GLU A 283 -7.29 17.21 6.36
N LYS A 284 -6.05 17.21 5.86
CA LYS A 284 -5.59 16.43 4.71
C LYS A 284 -4.84 15.15 5.11
N TYR A 285 -4.14 15.17 6.24
CA TYR A 285 -3.27 14.09 6.71
C TYR A 285 -3.67 13.64 8.11
N ASP A 286 -3.97 12.36 8.30
CA ASP A 286 -4.46 11.80 9.57
C ASP A 286 -3.52 11.98 10.77
N SER A 287 -2.21 12.04 10.52
CA SER A 287 -1.20 12.24 11.56
C SER A 287 0.01 12.97 10.98
N ILE A 288 0.11 14.25 11.32
CA ILE A 288 1.21 15.11 10.88
C ILE A 288 1.80 15.83 12.07
N PHE A 289 3.12 15.85 12.14
CA PHE A 289 3.91 16.58 13.14
C PHE A 289 4.71 17.63 12.41
N ILE A 290 4.61 18.88 12.87
CA ILE A 290 5.23 20.02 12.21
C ILE A 290 6.11 20.76 13.21
N GLU A 291 7.36 20.92 12.84
CA GLU A 291 8.32 21.73 13.58
C GLU A 291 8.78 22.92 12.73
N LEU A 292 8.74 24.13 13.32
CA LEU A 292 9.29 25.34 12.73
C LEU A 292 10.64 25.60 13.37
N ILE A 293 11.70 25.52 12.58
CA ILE A 293 13.08 25.62 13.05
C ILE A 293 13.70 26.89 12.47
N PRO A 294 14.13 27.86 13.31
CA PRO A 294 14.92 28.99 12.83
C PRO A 294 16.22 28.50 12.19
N ASP A 295 16.48 28.93 10.97
CA ASP A 295 17.64 28.44 10.22
C ASP A 295 18.89 29.30 10.45
N VAL A 296 20.04 28.64 10.58
CA VAL A 296 21.36 29.27 10.60
C VAL A 296 21.92 29.22 9.18
N GLU A 297 21.70 30.27 8.44
CA GLU A 297 21.89 30.40 6.98
C GLU A 297 23.24 29.87 6.43
N LYS A 298 24.32 30.00 7.21
CA LYS A 298 25.68 29.70 6.77
C LYS A 298 25.97 28.21 6.55
N VAL A 299 25.41 27.33 7.39
CA VAL A 299 25.68 25.90 7.36
C VAL A 299 24.91 25.20 6.22
N ARG A 300 23.76 25.75 5.84
CA ARG A 300 22.92 25.14 4.82
C ARG A 300 23.23 25.55 3.40
N LYS A 301 23.71 26.77 3.15
CA LYS A 301 24.21 27.14 1.81
C LYS A 301 25.30 26.16 1.37
N GLU A 302 26.24 25.85 2.27
CA GLU A 302 27.33 24.92 1.99
C GLU A 302 26.83 23.47 1.71
N ASN A 303 25.81 23.02 2.45
CA ASN A 303 25.20 21.72 2.21
C ASN A 303 24.31 21.70 0.95
N ALA A 304 23.61 22.79 0.65
CA ALA A 304 22.81 22.93 -0.57
C ALA A 304 23.70 22.93 -1.83
N GLU A 305 24.83 23.62 -1.80
CA GLU A 305 25.83 23.61 -2.88
C GLU A 305 26.43 22.21 -3.07
N LYS A 306 26.78 21.52 -1.97
CA LYS A 306 27.25 20.12 -2.01
C LYS A 306 26.18 19.15 -2.57
N MET A 307 24.91 19.38 -2.22
CA MET A 307 23.80 18.57 -2.77
C MET A 307 23.52 18.89 -4.24
N GLN A 308 23.60 20.15 -4.66
CA GLN A 308 23.47 20.54 -6.08
C GLN A 308 24.60 19.95 -6.92
N ALA A 309 25.85 20.04 -6.43
CA ALA A 309 27.00 19.43 -7.10
C ALA A 309 26.81 17.92 -7.27
N ARG A 310 26.38 17.20 -6.19
CA ARG A 310 26.10 15.75 -6.27
C ARG A 310 24.93 15.42 -7.20
N ARG A 311 23.93 16.31 -7.35
CA ARG A 311 22.83 16.12 -8.31
C ARG A 311 23.34 16.30 -9.73
N GLN A 312 24.17 17.29 -9.97
CA GLN A 312 24.75 17.54 -11.29
C GLN A 312 25.63 16.35 -11.71
N ASP A 313 26.50 15.87 -10.85
CA ASP A 313 27.34 14.68 -11.11
C ASP A 313 26.50 13.45 -11.48
N LYS A 314 25.33 13.27 -10.83
CA LYS A 314 24.43 12.15 -11.16
C LYS A 314 23.74 12.34 -12.52
N ILE A 315 23.36 13.56 -12.87
CA ILE A 315 22.75 13.88 -14.17
C ILE A 315 23.77 13.63 -15.25
N ASP A 316 24.97 14.16 -15.10
CA ASP A 316 26.07 14.00 -16.05
C ASP A 316 26.43 12.51 -16.24
N PHE A 317 26.46 11.73 -15.16
CA PHE A 317 26.70 10.27 -15.22
C PHE A 317 25.59 9.54 -15.99
N VAL A 318 24.33 9.90 -15.80
CA VAL A 318 23.19 9.28 -16.53
C VAL A 318 23.24 9.64 -18.00
N GLU A 319 23.48 10.91 -18.34
CA GLU A 319 23.60 11.39 -19.72
C GLU A 319 24.78 10.74 -20.46
N GLU A 320 25.93 10.59 -19.79
CA GLU A 320 27.08 9.88 -20.36
C GLU A 320 26.76 8.41 -20.64
N LYS A 321 26.04 7.75 -19.72
CA LYS A 321 25.64 6.35 -19.89
C LYS A 321 24.65 6.18 -21.04
N GLU A 322 23.71 7.10 -21.21
CA GLU A 322 22.75 7.10 -22.32
C GLU A 322 23.46 7.38 -23.67
N ARG A 323 24.39 8.33 -23.69
CA ARG A 323 25.22 8.61 -24.86
C ARG A 323 26.00 7.38 -25.32
N LYS A 324 26.71 6.71 -24.38
CA LYS A 324 27.45 5.46 -24.66
C LYS A 324 26.51 4.33 -25.13
N ALA A 325 25.30 4.24 -24.61
CA ALA A 325 24.31 3.26 -25.05
C ALA A 325 23.79 3.55 -26.48
N MET A 326 23.58 4.82 -26.82
CA MET A 326 23.19 5.23 -28.18
C MET A 326 24.30 5.01 -29.21
N GLU A 327 25.55 5.30 -28.86
CA GLU A 327 26.71 5.03 -29.73
C GLU A 327 26.85 3.52 -30.02
N LYS A 328 26.68 2.67 -28.99
CA LYS A 328 26.67 1.19 -29.16
C LYS A 328 25.51 0.72 -30.06
N LYS A 329 24.33 1.34 -29.95
CA LYS A 329 23.19 0.99 -30.81
C LYS A 329 23.41 1.44 -32.26
N LYS A 330 24.07 2.59 -32.50
CA LYS A 330 24.43 3.06 -33.86
C LYS A 330 25.49 2.18 -34.50
N ALA A 331 26.50 1.78 -33.74
CA ALA A 331 27.55 0.86 -34.21
C ALA A 331 27.00 -0.52 -34.61
N LYS A 332 26.00 -1.06 -33.84
CA LYS A 332 25.32 -2.33 -34.17
C LYS A 332 24.37 -2.26 -35.39
N LYS A 333 23.99 -1.06 -35.87
CA LYS A 333 23.14 -0.88 -37.06
C LYS A 333 23.95 -0.68 -38.35
N GLN A 334 25.27 -0.53 -38.23
CA GLN A 334 26.18 -0.34 -39.35
C GLN A 334 26.95 -1.62 -39.76
N ILE A 335 26.72 -2.72 -39.03
CA ILE A 335 27.16 -4.10 -39.36
C ILE A 335 25.92 -4.90 -39.80
#